data_b3cb06776aaadac8c6a9147fe8bb14ad
#
_entry.id   b3cb06776aaadac8c6a9147fe8bb14ad
#
_cell.length_a   1.000
_cell.length_b   1.000
_cell.length_c   1.000
_cell.angle_alpha   90.00
_cell.angle_beta   90.00
_cell.angle_gamma   90.00
#
_symmetry.space_group_name_H-M   'P 1'
#
loop_
_entity.id
_entity.type
_entity.pdbx_description
1 polymer ?
#
loop_
_entity_poly.entity_id
_entity_poly.type
_entity_poly.pdbx_seq_one_letter_code
_entity_poly.pdbx_strand_id
1 'polypeptide(L)'
;MIARLACVILLALAMVGQNAPAPKSQAGFRIAGTVVDSLTRRPLSGARVSIFASENPEFSQRVVADAVGRFEFSALPAGKYTLMGSSQGYRSQGYHQHGDYFIGIAVGPDLDSEHITFRLVADARIDGAVTDEDGEPVRNANVQLYQRTHETGRPSTRQVFSAVTDDRGRYLFSHLGPGTYFVAVSARPWYAQYPNPGEPALSAEEAPRLAEERTRLDIAYPLTFYPAAEDSSGASALVLHPGDRATADITMRAVPAVHLRVKTGESAERKDGMTIQRGFPRVSQRIFEGTMVSVMSSQGFSASAGTYEYTGIAPGRYIIEMSSPGGKPRGGWYREMDLSGTVEIDASENPPLASVTGTLTLEGAPRPGGKIYIILTNRLTSETLAAELTPKGTFDFSEMEVRPGTYDIVLNMAQGFQIKDIVARGARVNSKTLEISGGSVQLGLIATGALGRINGTALGDDKPVAGAMIVLVPRSPTANLTLFRRDESDSDGTFSLRDVLPGEYTVIALQDGWELDWANPTTLQPFLKNGTPVDLTGSAKLNVRVQVQ
;
A
#
# COMPACT_ATOMS: atom_id res chain seq x y z
N MET A 1 41.22 55.12 56.58
CA MET A 1 41.65 54.82 57.94
C MET A 1 41.77 53.31 58.11
N ILE A 2 42.99 52.82 58.33
CA ILE A 2 43.38 51.52 58.87
C ILE A 2 43.04 50.29 58.04
N ALA A 3 43.88 49.73 57.17
CA ALA A 3 45.15 48.98 57.33
C ALA A 3 44.99 47.70 58.18
N ARG A 4 45.22 46.54 57.53
CA ARG A 4 46.00 45.34 57.96
C ARG A 4 45.77 44.23 56.99
N LEU A 5 46.64 43.87 56.10
CA LEU A 5 47.89 43.05 56.22
C LEU A 5 47.64 41.70 56.92
N ALA A 6 47.62 40.60 56.12
CA ALA A 6 48.47 39.45 56.47
C ALA A 6 48.23 38.24 55.55
N CYS A 7 49.31 37.79 55.09
CA CYS A 7 49.85 36.42 54.93
C CYS A 7 49.35 35.54 53.78
N VAL A 8 50.19 35.50 52.79
CA VAL A 8 50.36 34.48 51.79
C VAL A 8 50.92 33.21 52.44
N ILE A 9 50.22 32.09 52.33
CA ILE A 9 50.79 30.76 52.46
C ILE A 9 50.58 30.03 51.09
N LEU A 10 51.71 29.91 50.40
CA LEU A 10 51.83 29.02 49.23
C LEU A 10 51.84 27.57 49.72
N LEU A 11 50.75 26.81 49.40
CA LEU A 11 50.81 25.36 49.43
C LEU A 11 50.90 24.87 47.97
N ALA A 12 52.09 24.42 47.59
CA ALA A 12 52.32 23.70 46.35
C ALA A 12 51.74 22.29 46.49
N LEU A 13 50.55 22.05 45.91
CA LEU A 13 50.06 20.70 45.69
C LEU A 13 50.68 20.16 44.38
N ALA A 14 51.57 19.19 44.55
CA ALA A 14 52.06 18.37 43.45
C ALA A 14 50.84 17.59 42.81
N MET A 15 50.40 18.01 41.68
CA MET A 15 49.51 17.20 40.86
C MET A 15 50.27 16.01 40.25
N VAL A 16 50.12 14.86 40.88
CA VAL A 16 50.42 13.56 40.20
C VAL A 16 49.44 13.39 39.06
N GLY A 17 49.90 13.70 37.86
CA GLY A 17 49.17 13.41 36.67
C GLY A 17 48.95 11.89 36.53
N GLN A 18 47.77 11.42 36.88
CA GLN A 18 47.32 10.12 36.40
C GLN A 18 47.12 10.23 34.89
N ASN A 19 48.07 9.70 34.12
CA ASN A 19 47.86 9.37 32.73
C ASN A 19 46.74 8.33 32.67
N ALA A 20 45.48 8.78 32.49
CA ALA A 20 44.43 7.89 32.01
C ALA A 20 44.91 7.34 30.66
N PRO A 21 44.91 6.02 30.47
CA PRO A 21 45.25 5.47 29.17
C PRO A 21 44.30 6.07 28.15
N ALA A 22 44.85 6.67 27.10
CA ALA A 22 44.07 7.14 25.95
C ALA A 22 43.12 6.01 25.54
N PRO A 23 41.84 6.31 25.28
CA PRO A 23 40.93 5.28 24.81
C PRO A 23 41.56 4.65 23.56
N LYS A 24 41.82 3.34 23.63
CA LYS A 24 42.25 2.57 22.48
C LYS A 24 41.25 2.89 21.39
N SER A 25 41.70 3.55 20.33
CA SER A 25 40.96 3.67 19.09
C SER A 25 40.52 2.24 18.73
N GLN A 26 39.29 1.88 18.99
CA GLN A 26 38.72 0.68 18.42
C GLN A 26 38.80 0.92 16.91
N ALA A 27 39.68 0.17 16.23
CA ALA A 27 39.72 0.15 14.79
C ALA A 27 38.32 -0.28 14.36
N GLY A 28 37.54 0.68 13.89
CA GLY A 28 36.17 0.41 13.43
C GLY A 28 36.21 -0.47 12.19
N PHE A 29 35.13 -1.17 11.97
CA PHE A 29 34.98 -1.99 10.76
C PHE A 29 34.71 -1.11 9.54
N ARG A 30 34.68 -1.71 8.36
CA ARG A 30 34.43 -1.01 7.09
C ARG A 30 33.32 -1.70 6.30
N ILE A 31 32.60 -0.90 5.52
CA ILE A 31 31.74 -1.36 4.44
C ILE A 31 32.32 -0.77 3.15
N ALA A 32 32.76 -1.61 2.24
CA ALA A 32 33.36 -1.16 0.99
C ALA A 32 32.92 -2.03 -0.20
N GLY A 33 33.02 -1.47 -1.38
CA GLY A 33 32.64 -2.20 -2.57
C GLY A 33 32.63 -1.36 -3.83
N THR A 34 31.94 -1.87 -4.85
CA THR A 34 31.78 -1.21 -6.13
C THR A 34 30.32 -1.14 -6.54
N VAL A 35 29.85 0.03 -6.93
CA VAL A 35 28.51 0.22 -7.54
C VAL A 35 28.63 -0.06 -9.03
N VAL A 36 27.77 -0.94 -9.52
CA VAL A 36 27.78 -1.34 -10.94
C VAL A 36 26.35 -1.35 -11.51
N ASP A 37 26.25 -1.20 -12.81
CA ASP A 37 25.00 -1.45 -13.55
C ASP A 37 24.61 -2.93 -13.43
N SER A 38 23.35 -3.22 -13.17
CA SER A 38 22.86 -4.58 -12.90
C SER A 38 23.01 -5.53 -14.09
N LEU A 39 22.90 -5.02 -15.33
CA LEU A 39 22.97 -5.79 -16.57
C LEU A 39 24.40 -5.86 -17.14
N THR A 40 24.99 -4.68 -17.37
CA THR A 40 26.26 -4.57 -18.09
C THR A 40 27.48 -4.80 -17.20
N ARG A 41 27.29 -4.76 -15.87
CA ARG A 41 28.36 -4.84 -14.85
C ARG A 41 29.37 -3.69 -14.91
N ARG A 42 29.10 -2.66 -15.70
CA ARG A 42 29.96 -1.47 -15.77
C ARG A 42 29.90 -0.69 -14.46
N PRO A 43 31.05 -0.23 -13.93
CA PRO A 43 31.09 0.62 -12.77
C PRO A 43 30.32 1.93 -12.98
N LEU A 44 29.63 2.38 -11.94
CA LEU A 44 28.84 3.61 -11.93
C LEU A 44 29.57 4.70 -11.13
N SER A 45 30.38 5.49 -11.85
CA SER A 45 31.03 6.67 -11.30
C SER A 45 30.03 7.69 -10.81
N GLY A 46 30.30 8.30 -9.65
CA GLY A 46 29.43 9.33 -9.07
C GLY A 46 28.14 8.83 -8.46
N ALA A 47 27.94 7.51 -8.36
CA ALA A 47 26.80 6.93 -7.66
C ALA A 47 26.82 7.36 -6.18
N ARG A 48 25.67 7.70 -5.63
CA ARG A 48 25.51 8.05 -4.22
C ARG A 48 25.17 6.81 -3.44
N VAL A 49 25.95 6.53 -2.41
CA VAL A 49 25.74 5.40 -1.50
C VAL A 49 25.53 5.92 -0.10
N SER A 50 24.54 5.40 0.60
CA SER A 50 24.22 5.76 1.98
C SER A 50 24.07 4.52 2.83
N ILE A 51 24.47 4.60 4.10
CA ILE A 51 24.23 3.56 5.10
C ILE A 51 23.40 4.10 6.25
N PHE A 52 22.59 3.22 6.85
CA PHE A 52 21.78 3.48 8.03
C PHE A 52 21.96 2.30 8.98
N ALA A 53 22.26 2.58 10.26
CA ALA A 53 22.36 1.50 11.24
C ALA A 53 20.98 0.98 11.63
N SER A 54 20.77 -0.34 11.60
CA SER A 54 19.46 -0.95 11.89
C SER A 54 19.01 -0.76 13.35
N GLU A 55 19.98 -0.65 14.28
CA GLU A 55 19.70 -0.48 15.71
C GLU A 55 19.75 0.99 16.18
N ASN A 56 20.28 1.89 15.35
CA ASN A 56 20.32 3.32 15.62
C ASN A 56 19.88 4.11 14.38
N PRO A 57 18.58 4.39 14.22
CA PRO A 57 18.04 5.07 13.03
C PRO A 57 18.61 6.48 12.80
N GLU A 58 19.19 7.13 13.82
CA GLU A 58 19.81 8.44 13.69
C GLU A 58 21.20 8.36 13.04
N PHE A 59 21.83 7.18 13.08
CA PHE A 59 23.13 7.00 12.45
C PHE A 59 22.97 6.79 10.95
N SER A 60 23.52 7.72 10.18
CA SER A 60 23.62 7.61 8.73
C SER A 60 24.92 8.21 8.22
N GLN A 61 25.47 7.61 7.17
CA GLN A 61 26.60 8.17 6.44
C GLN A 61 26.31 8.11 4.94
N ARG A 62 26.93 9.02 4.19
CA ARG A 62 26.78 9.07 2.71
C ARG A 62 28.13 9.33 2.07
N VAL A 63 28.41 8.61 0.99
CA VAL A 63 29.59 8.78 0.16
C VAL A 63 29.19 8.85 -1.32
N VAL A 64 30.11 9.32 -2.15
CA VAL A 64 29.98 9.30 -3.60
C VAL A 64 31.04 8.35 -4.14
N ALA A 65 30.63 7.41 -5.00
CA ALA A 65 31.53 6.47 -5.62
C ALA A 65 32.53 7.17 -6.55
N ASP A 66 33.76 6.69 -6.57
CA ASP A 66 34.86 7.22 -7.37
C ASP A 66 34.71 6.95 -8.88
N ALA A 67 35.71 7.29 -9.68
CA ALA A 67 35.70 7.14 -11.13
C ALA A 67 35.53 5.68 -11.61
N VAL A 68 35.86 4.71 -10.76
CA VAL A 68 35.70 3.27 -11.03
C VAL A 68 34.59 2.64 -10.20
N GLY A 69 33.65 3.48 -9.69
CA GLY A 69 32.48 3.05 -8.95
C GLY A 69 32.74 2.57 -7.52
N ARG A 70 33.93 2.75 -6.96
CA ARG A 70 34.26 2.30 -5.60
C ARG A 70 33.69 3.23 -4.54
N PHE A 71 33.23 2.65 -3.45
CA PHE A 71 32.77 3.37 -2.26
C PHE A 71 33.35 2.71 -1.00
N GLU A 72 33.50 3.49 0.05
CA GLU A 72 33.97 3.02 1.35
C GLU A 72 33.35 3.85 2.49
N PHE A 73 32.90 3.15 3.52
CA PHE A 73 32.57 3.67 4.84
C PHE A 73 33.52 3.05 5.86
N SER A 74 34.13 3.85 6.71
CA SER A 74 35.13 3.41 7.68
C SER A 74 34.74 3.77 9.11
N ALA A 75 35.43 3.21 10.07
CA ALA A 75 35.23 3.42 11.51
C ALA A 75 33.82 3.06 11.99
N LEU A 76 33.21 2.01 11.40
CA LEU A 76 31.87 1.56 11.76
C LEU A 76 31.89 0.66 13.00
N PRO A 77 30.96 0.82 13.95
CA PRO A 77 30.69 -0.18 14.97
C PRO A 77 30.26 -1.52 14.35
N ALA A 78 30.49 -2.61 15.07
CA ALA A 78 29.87 -3.89 14.71
C ALA A 78 28.34 -3.77 14.79
N GLY A 79 27.65 -4.37 13.83
CA GLY A 79 26.18 -4.29 13.74
C GLY A 79 25.68 -4.52 12.33
N LYS A 80 24.40 -4.24 12.11
CA LYS A 80 23.75 -4.36 10.80
C LYS A 80 23.44 -2.99 10.21
N TYR A 81 23.67 -2.88 8.90
CA TYR A 81 23.48 -1.64 8.16
C TYR A 81 22.64 -1.86 6.91
N THR A 82 21.68 -0.99 6.69
CA THR A 82 21.00 -0.86 5.41
C THR A 82 21.88 -0.08 4.46
N LEU A 83 22.15 -0.63 3.28
CA LEU A 83 22.91 0.00 2.22
C LEU A 83 21.95 0.45 1.11
N MET A 84 21.90 1.76 0.85
CA MET A 84 21.07 2.38 -0.19
C MET A 84 21.93 3.02 -1.27
N GLY A 85 21.57 2.84 -2.53
CA GLY A 85 22.30 3.42 -3.65
C GLY A 85 21.40 4.11 -4.65
N SER A 86 21.91 5.16 -5.31
CA SER A 86 21.24 5.87 -6.38
C SER A 86 22.23 6.44 -7.38
N SER A 87 21.85 6.54 -8.65
CA SER A 87 22.61 7.18 -9.72
C SER A 87 21.65 7.78 -10.74
N GLN A 88 22.13 8.68 -11.58
CA GLN A 88 21.31 9.25 -12.66
C GLN A 88 20.92 8.16 -13.66
N GLY A 89 19.63 8.02 -13.96
CA GLY A 89 19.09 6.98 -14.84
C GLY A 89 18.94 5.61 -14.16
N TYR A 90 19.09 5.55 -12.83
CA TYR A 90 18.90 4.36 -12.02
C TYR A 90 17.95 4.64 -10.84
N ARG A 91 17.21 3.63 -10.45
CA ARG A 91 16.36 3.71 -9.27
C ARG A 91 17.18 3.84 -8.00
N SER A 92 16.65 4.61 -7.04
CA SER A 92 17.14 4.53 -5.66
C SER A 92 16.66 3.23 -5.05
N GLN A 93 17.56 2.39 -4.58
CA GLN A 93 17.24 1.06 -4.07
C GLN A 93 18.17 0.60 -2.96
N GLY A 94 17.70 -0.36 -2.17
CA GLY A 94 18.48 -1.10 -1.19
C GLY A 94 19.40 -2.14 -1.86
N TYR A 95 20.39 -2.60 -1.12
CA TYR A 95 21.26 -3.67 -1.57
C TYR A 95 20.47 -4.98 -1.74
N HIS A 96 20.49 -5.55 -2.95
CA HIS A 96 19.66 -6.71 -3.33
C HIS A 96 18.20 -6.55 -2.97
N GLN A 97 17.60 -5.44 -3.36
CA GLN A 97 16.20 -5.16 -3.03
C GLN A 97 15.22 -5.99 -3.86
N HIS A 98 14.23 -6.60 -3.18
CA HIS A 98 13.10 -7.34 -3.76
C HIS A 98 11.79 -6.83 -3.15
N GLY A 99 11.07 -5.98 -3.86
CA GLY A 99 9.91 -5.26 -3.31
C GLY A 99 10.32 -4.33 -2.18
N ASP A 100 9.72 -4.51 -1.01
CA ASP A 100 10.04 -3.73 0.20
C ASP A 100 11.18 -4.33 1.05
N TYR A 101 11.73 -5.48 0.64
CA TYR A 101 12.79 -6.19 1.35
C TYR A 101 14.15 -5.97 0.67
N PHE A 102 15.20 -5.97 1.45
CA PHE A 102 16.58 -5.81 1.01
C PHE A 102 17.53 -6.48 2.01
N ILE A 103 18.72 -6.85 1.54
CA ILE A 103 19.74 -7.49 2.37
C ILE A 103 20.42 -6.42 3.25
N GLY A 104 20.40 -6.62 4.57
CA GLY A 104 21.22 -5.87 5.51
C GLY A 104 22.68 -6.33 5.46
N ILE A 105 23.61 -5.40 5.54
CA ILE A 105 25.04 -5.71 5.62
C ILE A 105 25.42 -5.90 7.08
N ALA A 106 25.79 -7.11 7.44
CA ALA A 106 26.34 -7.42 8.75
C ALA A 106 27.83 -7.09 8.80
N VAL A 107 28.23 -6.37 9.84
CA VAL A 107 29.59 -5.86 10.04
C VAL A 107 30.10 -6.32 11.40
N GLY A 108 31.23 -7.00 11.41
CA GLY A 108 31.81 -7.54 12.62
C GLY A 108 33.04 -8.40 12.37
N PRO A 109 33.61 -9.03 13.43
CA PRO A 109 34.72 -9.96 13.27
C PRO A 109 34.34 -11.12 12.33
N ASP A 110 35.26 -11.51 11.47
CA ASP A 110 35.12 -12.64 10.54
C ASP A 110 33.97 -12.52 9.50
N LEU A 111 33.40 -11.31 9.33
CA LEU A 111 32.39 -11.03 8.30
C LEU A 111 33.00 -10.23 7.14
N ASP A 112 32.69 -10.65 5.91
CA ASP A 112 33.09 -9.90 4.72
C ASP A 112 32.08 -8.81 4.39
N SER A 113 32.44 -7.59 4.68
CA SER A 113 31.69 -6.37 4.33
C SER A 113 32.47 -5.43 3.42
N GLU A 114 33.64 -5.86 2.88
CA GLU A 114 34.54 -5.02 2.09
C GLU A 114 34.56 -5.37 0.59
N HIS A 115 33.92 -6.47 0.19
CA HIS A 115 33.89 -6.90 -1.23
C HIS A 115 32.46 -6.82 -1.83
N ILE A 116 31.72 -5.78 -1.50
CA ILE A 116 30.33 -5.63 -1.91
C ILE A 116 30.25 -5.24 -3.40
N THR A 117 29.47 -6.00 -4.17
CA THR A 117 29.07 -5.62 -5.52
C THR A 117 27.64 -5.09 -5.48
N PHE A 118 27.48 -3.75 -5.43
CA PHE A 118 26.17 -3.13 -5.39
C PHE A 118 25.64 -2.89 -6.80
N ARG A 119 24.64 -3.66 -7.20
CA ARG A 119 24.04 -3.62 -8.54
C ARG A 119 22.84 -2.69 -8.54
N LEU A 120 22.93 -1.56 -9.25
CA LEU A 120 21.80 -0.67 -9.45
C LEU A 120 21.02 -1.05 -10.70
N VAL A 121 19.71 -1.01 -10.58
CA VAL A 121 18.75 -1.32 -11.65
C VAL A 121 18.48 -0.05 -12.44
N ALA A 122 18.75 -0.08 -13.75
CA ALA A 122 18.46 1.03 -14.63
C ALA A 122 16.96 1.29 -14.73
N ASP A 123 16.58 2.56 -14.82
CA ASP A 123 15.20 2.99 -14.98
C ASP A 123 14.60 2.48 -16.28
N ALA A 124 13.47 1.81 -16.19
CA ALA A 124 12.61 1.50 -17.33
C ALA A 124 11.57 2.60 -17.57
N ARG A 125 10.95 2.59 -18.74
CA ARG A 125 9.88 3.53 -19.09
C ARG A 125 8.81 2.89 -19.97
N ILE A 126 7.61 3.43 -19.89
CA ILE A 126 6.51 3.14 -20.80
C ILE A 126 6.07 4.47 -21.41
N ASP A 127 6.05 4.56 -22.72
CA ASP A 127 5.49 5.68 -23.46
C ASP A 127 4.42 5.17 -24.47
N GLY A 128 3.56 6.05 -24.94
CA GLY A 128 2.55 5.69 -25.92
C GLY A 128 1.69 6.86 -26.33
N ALA A 129 0.76 6.57 -27.25
CA ALA A 129 -0.25 7.51 -27.71
C ALA A 129 -1.65 6.95 -27.48
N VAL A 130 -2.57 7.82 -27.16
CA VAL A 130 -4.00 7.51 -27.06
C VAL A 130 -4.70 8.15 -28.27
N THR A 131 -5.39 7.32 -29.05
CA THR A 131 -6.17 7.75 -30.21
C THR A 131 -7.62 7.29 -30.06
N ASP A 132 -8.51 7.96 -30.78
CA ASP A 132 -9.88 7.50 -30.97
C ASP A 132 -10.01 6.50 -32.13
N GLU A 133 -11.24 6.12 -32.47
CA GLU A 133 -11.57 5.19 -33.55
C GLU A 133 -11.19 5.69 -34.95
N ASP A 134 -11.07 7.02 -35.13
CA ASP A 134 -10.68 7.66 -36.40
C ASP A 134 -9.17 7.92 -36.47
N GLY A 135 -8.42 7.57 -35.41
CA GLY A 135 -6.98 7.77 -35.29
C GLY A 135 -6.58 9.18 -34.84
N GLU A 136 -7.55 10.01 -34.45
CA GLU A 136 -7.28 11.35 -33.91
C GLU A 136 -6.77 11.27 -32.46
N PRO A 137 -5.86 12.16 -32.04
CA PRO A 137 -5.31 12.11 -30.71
C PRO A 137 -6.31 12.49 -29.62
N VAL A 138 -6.44 11.64 -28.61
CA VAL A 138 -7.26 11.94 -27.42
C VAL A 138 -6.45 12.75 -26.43
N ARG A 139 -6.77 14.04 -26.36
CA ARG A 139 -6.10 15.02 -25.47
C ARG A 139 -6.69 14.99 -24.08
N ASN A 140 -5.88 15.33 -23.08
CA ASN A 140 -6.29 15.37 -21.67
C ASN A 140 -6.89 14.04 -21.16
N ALA A 141 -6.56 12.93 -21.80
CA ALA A 141 -6.91 11.61 -21.29
C ALA A 141 -6.10 11.30 -20.02
N ASN A 142 -6.76 10.77 -19.01
CA ASN A 142 -6.10 10.32 -17.79
C ASN A 142 -5.60 8.89 -17.98
N VAL A 143 -4.30 8.74 -18.10
CA VAL A 143 -3.61 7.45 -18.26
C VAL A 143 -3.14 6.99 -16.88
N GLN A 144 -3.51 5.79 -16.51
CA GLN A 144 -3.21 5.18 -15.21
C GLN A 144 -2.32 3.96 -15.41
N LEU A 145 -1.24 3.89 -14.63
CA LEU A 145 -0.32 2.77 -14.63
C LEU A 145 -0.53 1.93 -13.38
N TYR A 146 -0.78 0.65 -13.59
CA TYR A 146 -0.94 -0.35 -12.55
C TYR A 146 0.22 -1.31 -12.54
N GLN A 147 0.64 -1.74 -11.36
CA GLN A 147 1.69 -2.74 -11.19
C GLN A 147 1.14 -3.95 -10.43
N ARG A 148 1.41 -5.14 -10.95
CA ARG A 148 1.19 -6.39 -10.22
C ARG A 148 2.31 -6.61 -9.22
N THR A 149 1.94 -6.90 -7.98
CA THR A 149 2.90 -7.14 -6.89
C THR A 149 2.50 -8.36 -6.08
N HIS A 150 3.47 -8.93 -5.34
CA HIS A 150 3.28 -10.04 -4.39
C HIS A 150 3.67 -9.62 -2.96
N GLU A 151 3.73 -8.31 -2.69
CA GLU A 151 4.20 -7.76 -1.41
C GLU A 151 3.43 -8.29 -0.20
N THR A 152 2.12 -8.47 -0.34
CA THR A 152 1.27 -9.03 0.71
C THR A 152 1.22 -10.56 0.73
N GLY A 153 2.04 -11.20 -0.11
CA GLY A 153 2.06 -12.66 -0.26
C GLY A 153 0.96 -13.21 -1.15
N ARG A 154 0.23 -12.34 -1.84
CA ARG A 154 -0.80 -12.67 -2.84
C ARG A 154 -0.69 -11.70 -3.99
N PRO A 155 -1.06 -12.14 -5.21
CA PRO A 155 -1.10 -11.22 -6.31
C PRO A 155 -2.09 -10.10 -6.02
N SER A 156 -1.64 -8.89 -6.21
CA SER A 156 -2.46 -7.68 -6.16
C SER A 156 -2.00 -6.71 -7.23
N THR A 157 -2.95 -6.00 -7.83
CA THR A 157 -2.65 -5.02 -8.86
C THR A 157 -3.06 -3.66 -8.35
N ARG A 158 -2.10 -2.75 -8.18
CA ARG A 158 -2.32 -1.42 -7.61
C ARG A 158 -1.90 -0.33 -8.59
N GLN A 159 -2.58 0.80 -8.55
CA GLN A 159 -2.15 1.99 -9.28
C GLN A 159 -0.85 2.53 -8.68
N VAL A 160 0.16 2.76 -9.52
CA VAL A 160 1.47 3.29 -9.10
C VAL A 160 1.73 4.69 -9.65
N PHE A 161 1.21 5.01 -10.84
CA PHE A 161 1.36 6.33 -11.44
C PHE A 161 0.11 6.73 -12.23
N SER A 162 -0.01 8.02 -12.52
CA SER A 162 -0.93 8.57 -13.49
C SER A 162 -0.25 9.66 -14.31
N ALA A 163 -0.67 9.82 -15.54
CA ALA A 163 -0.24 10.86 -16.46
C ALA A 163 -1.46 11.39 -17.24
N VAL A 164 -1.34 12.57 -17.82
CA VAL A 164 -2.35 13.13 -18.70
C VAL A 164 -1.74 13.25 -20.09
N THR A 165 -2.49 12.87 -21.13
CA THR A 165 -2.01 13.00 -22.51
C THR A 165 -1.88 14.45 -22.94
N ASP A 166 -0.85 14.73 -23.73
CA ASP A 166 -0.61 16.02 -24.35
C ASP A 166 -1.58 16.29 -25.53
N ASP A 167 -1.36 17.38 -26.26
CA ASP A 167 -2.16 17.78 -27.43
C ASP A 167 -2.00 16.86 -28.64
N ARG A 168 -1.04 15.94 -28.59
CA ARG A 168 -0.83 14.85 -29.58
C ARG A 168 -1.26 13.49 -29.07
N GLY A 169 -1.99 13.45 -27.94
CA GLY A 169 -2.40 12.22 -27.29
C GLY A 169 -1.28 11.43 -26.63
N ARG A 170 -0.06 11.97 -26.44
CA ARG A 170 1.11 11.24 -25.94
C ARG A 170 1.20 11.30 -24.42
N TYR A 171 1.72 10.23 -23.85
CA TYR A 171 2.01 10.10 -22.43
C TYR A 171 3.35 9.40 -22.19
N LEU A 172 3.89 9.55 -20.97
CA LEU A 172 5.14 8.94 -20.55
C LEU A 172 5.12 8.61 -19.06
N PHE A 173 5.48 7.39 -18.74
CA PHE A 173 5.87 6.95 -17.40
C PHE A 173 7.37 6.66 -17.39
N SER A 174 8.10 7.31 -16.52
CA SER A 174 9.54 7.14 -16.34
C SER A 174 9.88 6.67 -14.92
N HIS A 175 11.14 6.31 -14.69
CA HIS A 175 11.63 5.83 -13.39
C HIS A 175 10.92 4.56 -12.91
N LEU A 176 10.53 3.69 -13.84
CA LEU A 176 9.90 2.42 -13.54
C LEU A 176 10.95 1.35 -13.19
N GLY A 177 10.59 0.45 -12.31
CA GLY A 177 11.36 -0.75 -12.05
C GLY A 177 11.01 -1.90 -12.98
N PRO A 178 11.79 -2.99 -12.96
CA PRO A 178 11.35 -4.24 -13.54
C PRO A 178 10.05 -4.70 -12.85
N GLY A 179 9.21 -5.41 -13.60
CA GLY A 179 7.93 -5.90 -13.10
C GLY A 179 6.86 -5.98 -14.17
N THR A 180 5.67 -6.41 -13.77
CA THR A 180 4.50 -6.55 -14.63
C THR A 180 3.58 -5.36 -14.45
N TYR A 181 3.29 -4.67 -15.55
CA TYR A 181 2.48 -3.46 -15.56
C TYR A 181 1.28 -3.58 -16.47
N PHE A 182 0.25 -2.79 -16.18
CA PHE A 182 -0.94 -2.62 -17.02
C PHE A 182 -1.22 -1.13 -17.17
N VAL A 183 -1.67 -0.73 -18.35
CA VAL A 183 -2.04 0.66 -18.63
C VAL A 183 -3.54 0.71 -18.89
N ALA A 184 -4.21 1.67 -18.24
CA ALA A 184 -5.61 1.97 -18.50
C ALA A 184 -5.78 3.46 -18.78
N VAL A 185 -6.76 3.80 -19.61
CA VAL A 185 -7.08 5.17 -20.00
C VAL A 185 -8.54 5.46 -19.74
N SER A 186 -8.79 6.59 -19.11
CA SER A 186 -10.11 7.20 -19.01
C SER A 186 -10.10 8.58 -19.66
N ALA A 187 -11.06 8.85 -20.51
CA ALA A 187 -11.23 10.11 -21.19
C ALA A 187 -12.70 10.38 -21.48
N ARG A 188 -12.97 11.53 -22.03
CA ARG A 188 -14.27 11.91 -22.54
C ARG A 188 -14.12 12.31 -24.01
N PRO A 189 -15.02 11.83 -24.92
CA PRO A 189 -15.01 12.33 -26.29
C PRO A 189 -15.21 13.85 -26.28
N TRP A 190 -14.35 14.61 -26.95
CA TRP A 190 -14.39 16.07 -26.94
C TRP A 190 -15.65 16.63 -27.63
N TYR A 191 -16.24 15.85 -28.52
CA TYR A 191 -17.44 16.17 -29.27
C TYR A 191 -18.74 15.66 -28.62
N ALA A 192 -18.64 14.93 -27.49
CA ALA A 192 -19.79 14.41 -26.80
C ALA A 192 -20.66 15.54 -26.23
N GLN A 193 -21.97 15.42 -26.42
CA GLN A 193 -22.95 16.34 -25.87
C GLN A 193 -23.87 15.60 -24.91
N TYR A 194 -23.86 16.05 -23.68
CA TYR A 194 -24.68 15.44 -22.63
C TYR A 194 -25.87 16.35 -22.31
N PRO A 195 -27.07 15.77 -22.05
CA PRO A 195 -28.20 16.53 -21.54
C PRO A 195 -27.80 17.24 -20.24
N ASN A 196 -28.06 18.53 -20.15
CA ASN A 196 -27.89 19.26 -18.89
C ASN A 196 -29.17 19.18 -18.06
N PRO A 197 -29.14 18.70 -16.81
CA PRO A 197 -30.26 18.79 -15.91
C PRO A 197 -30.63 20.26 -15.69
N GLY A 198 -31.81 20.68 -16.14
CA GLY A 198 -32.29 22.06 -16.00
C GLY A 198 -32.18 22.93 -17.27
N GLU A 199 -31.76 22.42 -18.40
CA GLU A 199 -31.95 23.11 -19.67
C GLU A 199 -33.44 23.37 -19.95
N PRO A 200 -33.81 24.58 -20.44
CA PRO A 200 -35.17 24.85 -20.85
C PRO A 200 -35.65 23.85 -21.91
N ALA A 201 -36.87 23.43 -21.83
CA ALA A 201 -37.47 22.59 -22.86
C ALA A 201 -37.33 23.30 -24.23
N LEU A 202 -36.81 22.55 -25.21
CA LEU A 202 -36.67 23.03 -26.58
C LEU A 202 -38.06 23.36 -27.16
N SER A 203 -38.13 24.33 -28.08
CA SER A 203 -39.36 24.60 -28.80
C SER A 203 -39.82 23.35 -29.60
N ALA A 204 -41.13 23.22 -29.82
CA ALA A 204 -41.71 22.07 -30.50
C ALA A 204 -41.17 21.88 -31.94
N GLU A 205 -40.62 22.93 -32.54
CA GLU A 205 -40.07 22.95 -33.91
C GLU A 205 -38.61 22.51 -33.97
N GLU A 206 -37.81 22.85 -32.93
CA GLU A 206 -36.40 22.52 -32.82
C GLU A 206 -36.15 21.16 -32.17
N ALA A 207 -37.08 20.75 -31.28
CA ALA A 207 -36.96 19.54 -30.48
C ALA A 207 -36.61 18.25 -31.29
N PRO A 208 -37.23 17.94 -32.44
CA PRO A 208 -36.95 16.67 -33.16
C PRO A 208 -35.51 16.59 -33.71
N ARG A 209 -35.04 17.66 -34.38
CA ARG A 209 -33.69 17.70 -34.98
C ARG A 209 -32.59 17.69 -33.93
N LEU A 210 -32.73 18.52 -32.92
CA LEU A 210 -31.77 18.60 -31.82
C LEU A 210 -31.80 17.34 -30.96
N ALA A 211 -32.93 16.68 -30.80
CA ALA A 211 -33.02 15.40 -30.09
C ALA A 211 -32.26 14.28 -30.82
N GLU A 212 -32.37 14.20 -32.15
CA GLU A 212 -31.63 13.22 -32.94
C GLU A 212 -30.12 13.45 -32.89
N GLU A 213 -29.69 14.70 -33.06
CA GLU A 213 -28.28 15.10 -32.94
C GLU A 213 -27.72 14.86 -31.53
N ARG A 214 -28.46 15.25 -30.50
CA ARG A 214 -28.09 14.99 -29.09
C ARG A 214 -28.00 13.49 -28.82
N THR A 215 -28.92 12.67 -29.31
CA THR A 215 -28.84 11.21 -29.13
C THR A 215 -27.61 10.62 -29.80
N ARG A 216 -27.22 11.14 -30.96
CA ARG A 216 -26.01 10.69 -31.67
C ARG A 216 -24.71 11.10 -30.97
N LEU A 217 -24.72 12.23 -30.29
CA LEU A 217 -23.54 12.79 -29.58
C LEU A 217 -23.54 12.45 -28.08
N ASP A 218 -24.56 11.74 -27.61
CA ASP A 218 -24.60 11.22 -26.24
C ASP A 218 -23.81 9.91 -26.13
N ILE A 219 -22.50 10.05 -26.11
CA ILE A 219 -21.52 8.98 -26.18
C ILE A 219 -20.48 9.11 -25.08
N ALA A 220 -19.86 8.00 -24.72
CA ALA A 220 -18.82 7.92 -23.71
C ALA A 220 -17.69 6.99 -24.16
N TYR A 221 -16.49 7.21 -23.65
CA TYR A 221 -15.44 6.22 -23.71
C TYR A 221 -15.52 5.29 -22.49
N PRO A 222 -15.56 3.96 -22.68
CA PRO A 222 -15.33 3.03 -21.59
C PRO A 222 -13.90 3.17 -21.05
N LEU A 223 -13.67 2.76 -19.81
CA LEU A 223 -12.32 2.60 -19.29
C LEU A 223 -11.60 1.57 -20.17
N THR A 224 -10.57 2.02 -20.87
CA THR A 224 -9.89 1.22 -21.90
C THR A 224 -8.51 0.80 -21.44
N PHE A 225 -8.24 -0.51 -21.46
CA PHE A 225 -6.93 -1.07 -21.12
C PHE A 225 -6.11 -1.33 -22.38
N TYR A 226 -4.81 -1.21 -22.27
CA TYR A 226 -3.88 -1.54 -23.35
C TYR A 226 -4.09 -2.98 -23.86
N PRO A 227 -4.16 -3.22 -25.19
CA PRO A 227 -4.14 -2.22 -26.26
C PRO A 227 -5.50 -1.58 -26.57
N ALA A 228 -6.64 -2.24 -26.26
CA ALA A 228 -7.99 -1.76 -26.55
C ALA A 228 -9.07 -2.56 -25.81
N ALA A 229 -8.78 -3.16 -24.67
CA ALA A 229 -9.74 -3.93 -23.89
C ALA A 229 -10.59 -3.02 -22.99
N GLU A 230 -11.87 -3.31 -22.88
CA GLU A 230 -12.83 -2.57 -22.04
C GLU A 230 -13.00 -3.21 -20.65
N ASP A 231 -12.32 -4.33 -20.40
CA ASP A 231 -12.31 -5.02 -19.11
C ASP A 231 -10.88 -5.37 -18.70
N SER A 232 -10.62 -5.32 -17.40
CA SER A 232 -9.28 -5.59 -16.85
C SER A 232 -8.79 -7.03 -17.08
N SER A 233 -9.69 -7.99 -17.29
CA SER A 233 -9.33 -9.37 -17.62
C SER A 233 -8.73 -9.51 -19.03
N GLY A 234 -9.08 -8.58 -19.94
CA GLY A 234 -8.52 -8.48 -21.29
C GLY A 234 -7.28 -7.60 -21.39
N ALA A 235 -6.84 -6.99 -20.28
CA ALA A 235 -5.67 -6.12 -20.27
C ALA A 235 -4.39 -6.87 -20.60
N SER A 236 -3.62 -6.37 -21.57
CA SER A 236 -2.30 -6.93 -21.90
C SER A 236 -1.24 -6.50 -20.91
N ALA A 237 -0.50 -7.47 -20.37
CA ALA A 237 0.60 -7.20 -19.45
C ALA A 237 1.83 -6.70 -20.20
N LEU A 238 2.47 -5.67 -19.65
CA LEU A 238 3.76 -5.14 -20.07
C LEU A 238 4.81 -5.61 -19.05
N VAL A 239 5.62 -6.58 -19.43
CA VAL A 239 6.71 -7.07 -18.58
C VAL A 239 7.96 -6.24 -18.88
N LEU A 240 8.43 -5.48 -17.89
CA LEU A 240 9.62 -4.65 -18.00
C LEU A 240 10.82 -5.30 -17.31
N HIS A 241 11.96 -5.27 -18.00
CA HIS A 241 13.27 -5.57 -17.45
C HIS A 241 14.04 -4.26 -17.14
N PRO A 242 15.17 -4.34 -16.42
CA PRO A 242 16.00 -3.17 -16.16
C PRO A 242 16.37 -2.41 -17.46
N GLY A 243 16.07 -1.10 -17.49
CA GLY A 243 16.39 -0.23 -18.62
C GLY A 243 15.48 -0.35 -19.84
N ASP A 244 14.42 -1.15 -19.79
CA ASP A 244 13.50 -1.35 -20.89
C ASP A 244 12.75 -0.08 -21.28
N ARG A 245 12.41 0.00 -22.56
CA ARG A 245 11.55 1.03 -23.15
C ARG A 245 10.42 0.33 -23.87
N ALA A 246 9.23 0.39 -23.30
CA ALA A 246 8.03 -0.20 -23.89
C ALA A 246 7.13 0.89 -24.46
N THR A 247 6.48 0.59 -25.57
CA THR A 247 5.44 1.44 -26.17
C THR A 247 4.09 0.79 -25.96
N ALA A 248 3.10 1.56 -25.48
CA ALA A 248 1.76 1.11 -25.21
C ALA A 248 0.74 2.08 -25.81
N ASP A 249 0.53 1.96 -27.12
CA ASP A 249 -0.48 2.74 -27.83
C ASP A 249 -1.87 2.17 -27.55
N ILE A 250 -2.85 3.04 -27.28
CA ILE A 250 -4.20 2.67 -26.91
C ILE A 250 -5.19 3.35 -27.84
N THR A 251 -6.12 2.56 -28.39
CA THR A 251 -7.23 3.10 -29.20
C THR A 251 -8.51 2.99 -28.39
N MET A 252 -9.16 4.13 -28.16
CA MET A 252 -10.45 4.24 -27.50
C MET A 252 -11.57 4.22 -28.56
N ARG A 253 -12.72 3.68 -28.18
CA ARG A 253 -13.92 3.67 -29.05
C ARG A 253 -15.10 4.24 -28.28
N ALA A 254 -15.78 5.19 -28.88
CA ALA A 254 -16.98 5.76 -28.31
C ALA A 254 -18.14 4.77 -28.41
N VAL A 255 -18.90 4.69 -27.33
CA VAL A 255 -20.12 3.88 -27.23
C VAL A 255 -21.29 4.80 -26.83
N PRO A 256 -22.55 4.43 -27.12
CA PRO A 256 -23.69 5.17 -26.60
C PRO A 256 -23.62 5.29 -25.09
N ALA A 257 -23.76 6.51 -24.56
CA ALA A 257 -23.72 6.74 -23.14
C ALA A 257 -24.98 6.28 -22.43
N VAL A 258 -24.85 5.91 -21.17
CA VAL A 258 -25.96 5.63 -20.28
C VAL A 258 -26.06 6.72 -19.22
N HIS A 259 -27.26 6.91 -18.68
CA HIS A 259 -27.53 7.92 -17.66
C HIS A 259 -27.93 7.25 -16.37
N LEU A 260 -27.41 7.76 -15.26
CA LEU A 260 -27.75 7.29 -13.93
C LEU A 260 -28.40 8.43 -13.15
N ARG A 261 -29.64 8.22 -12.71
CA ARG A 261 -30.36 9.11 -11.81
C ARG A 261 -30.39 8.51 -10.42
N VAL A 262 -29.91 9.26 -9.45
CA VAL A 262 -29.89 8.83 -8.04
C VAL A 262 -30.77 9.78 -7.23
N LYS A 263 -31.94 9.30 -6.80
CA LYS A 263 -32.80 10.02 -5.86
C LYS A 263 -32.24 9.87 -4.45
N THR A 264 -31.99 10.99 -3.81
CA THR A 264 -31.43 11.03 -2.45
C THR A 264 -32.44 11.44 -1.39
N GLY A 265 -33.68 11.63 -1.78
CA GLY A 265 -34.77 12.17 -0.96
C GLY A 265 -34.63 13.69 -0.74
N GLU A 266 -35.65 14.31 -0.21
CA GLU A 266 -35.63 15.74 0.11
C GLU A 266 -34.53 16.03 1.12
N SER A 267 -33.57 16.81 0.70
CA SER A 267 -32.37 17.08 1.46
C SER A 267 -32.10 18.57 1.57
N ALA A 268 -32.80 19.23 2.41
CA ALA A 268 -32.32 20.48 2.96
C ALA A 268 -32.98 20.70 4.32
N GLU A 269 -32.45 20.14 5.37
CA GLU A 269 -32.61 20.78 6.67
C GLU A 269 -31.82 22.09 6.62
N ARG A 270 -32.52 23.20 6.48
CA ARG A 270 -31.96 24.53 6.69
C ARG A 270 -31.70 24.68 8.19
N LYS A 271 -30.49 24.59 8.60
CA LYS A 271 -30.04 25.01 9.92
C LYS A 271 -29.23 26.29 9.72
N ASP A 272 -29.71 27.38 10.29
CA ASP A 272 -29.06 28.70 10.32
C ASP A 272 -28.75 29.33 8.93
N GLY A 273 -29.65 29.17 7.97
CA GLY A 273 -29.50 29.77 6.64
C GLY A 273 -28.55 29.05 5.68
N MET A 274 -27.86 27.99 6.11
CA MET A 274 -27.01 27.13 5.25
C MET A 274 -27.78 25.89 4.82
N THR A 275 -27.77 25.62 3.54
CA THR A 275 -28.27 24.37 2.96
C THR A 275 -27.22 23.28 3.19
N ILE A 276 -27.56 22.30 4.04
CA ILE A 276 -26.70 21.11 4.21
C ILE A 276 -27.01 20.18 3.04
N GLN A 277 -26.10 20.10 2.07
CA GLN A 277 -26.21 19.11 1.01
C GLN A 277 -25.91 17.72 1.57
N ARG A 278 -26.74 16.73 1.20
CA ARG A 278 -26.40 15.31 1.38
C ARG A 278 -25.19 14.94 0.53
N GLY A 279 -24.44 13.90 0.92
CA GLY A 279 -23.25 13.47 0.23
C GLY A 279 -23.48 13.17 -1.25
N PHE A 280 -22.44 13.33 -2.03
CA PHE A 280 -22.48 13.08 -3.47
C PHE A 280 -22.39 11.58 -3.74
N PRO A 281 -23.26 11.01 -4.61
CA PRO A 281 -23.01 9.67 -5.11
C PRO A 281 -21.66 9.60 -5.82
N ARG A 282 -20.93 8.53 -5.61
CA ARG A 282 -19.73 8.19 -6.36
C ARG A 282 -20.04 7.02 -7.25
N VAL A 283 -19.57 7.08 -8.48
CA VAL A 283 -19.68 5.97 -9.45
C VAL A 283 -18.27 5.47 -9.72
N SER A 284 -18.06 4.19 -9.45
CA SER A 284 -16.73 3.57 -9.55
C SER A 284 -16.84 2.22 -10.26
N GLN A 285 -15.77 1.80 -10.90
CA GLN A 285 -15.61 0.44 -11.42
C GLN A 285 -14.61 -0.33 -10.59
N ARG A 286 -14.86 -1.62 -10.39
CA ARG A 286 -13.88 -2.54 -9.83
C ARG A 286 -13.09 -3.16 -10.97
N ILE A 287 -11.78 -3.06 -10.88
CA ILE A 287 -10.85 -3.65 -11.83
C ILE A 287 -9.88 -4.58 -11.13
N PHE A 288 -9.25 -5.49 -11.85
CA PHE A 288 -8.33 -6.49 -11.32
C PHE A 288 -8.89 -7.20 -10.06
N GLU A 289 -8.06 -7.40 -9.05
CA GLU A 289 -8.41 -8.12 -7.80
C GLU A 289 -9.22 -7.26 -6.80
N GLY A 290 -9.74 -6.10 -7.20
CA GLY A 290 -10.57 -5.25 -6.34
C GLY A 290 -10.15 -3.77 -6.29
N THR A 291 -9.22 -3.35 -7.12
CA THR A 291 -8.87 -1.94 -7.28
C THR A 291 -10.07 -1.14 -7.78
N MET A 292 -10.35 -0.01 -7.13
CA MET A 292 -11.48 0.86 -7.49
C MET A 292 -11.01 2.03 -8.35
N VAL A 293 -11.70 2.27 -9.44
CA VAL A 293 -11.46 3.42 -10.33
C VAL A 293 -12.71 4.27 -10.42
N SER A 294 -12.57 5.57 -10.14
CA SER A 294 -13.68 6.52 -10.32
C SER A 294 -13.98 6.74 -11.79
N VAL A 295 -15.26 6.78 -12.13
CA VAL A 295 -15.72 6.97 -13.50
C VAL A 295 -15.69 8.44 -13.89
N MET A 296 -15.24 8.71 -15.10
CA MET A 296 -15.34 10.02 -15.73
C MET A 296 -16.79 10.22 -16.23
N SER A 297 -17.55 11.09 -15.59
CA SER A 297 -18.92 11.41 -15.96
C SER A 297 -19.18 12.90 -15.81
N SER A 298 -20.18 13.42 -16.49
CA SER A 298 -20.77 14.73 -16.15
C SER A 298 -21.79 14.54 -15.05
N GLN A 299 -21.75 15.42 -14.05
CA GLN A 299 -22.67 15.38 -12.92
C GLN A 299 -23.50 16.64 -12.89
N GLY A 300 -24.79 16.49 -12.80
CA GLY A 300 -25.76 17.54 -12.51
C GLY A 300 -26.54 17.22 -11.26
N PHE A 301 -27.00 18.27 -10.56
CA PHE A 301 -27.85 18.14 -9.39
C PHE A 301 -29.11 18.99 -9.53
N SER A 302 -30.27 18.37 -9.40
CA SER A 302 -31.55 19.06 -9.34
C SER A 302 -31.99 19.16 -7.88
N ALA A 303 -31.85 20.33 -7.27
CA ALA A 303 -32.22 20.56 -5.88
C ALA A 303 -33.74 20.40 -5.62
N SER A 304 -34.59 20.74 -6.60
CA SER A 304 -36.04 20.63 -6.47
C SER A 304 -36.54 19.18 -6.50
N ALA A 305 -35.77 18.28 -7.14
CA ALA A 305 -36.13 16.85 -7.23
C ALA A 305 -35.33 15.97 -6.25
N GLY A 306 -34.34 16.52 -5.52
CA GLY A 306 -33.45 15.73 -4.67
C GLY A 306 -32.72 14.62 -5.44
N THR A 307 -32.37 14.90 -6.71
CA THR A 307 -31.86 13.89 -7.64
C THR A 307 -30.51 14.33 -8.21
N TYR A 308 -29.52 13.43 -8.16
CA TYR A 308 -28.27 13.55 -8.89
C TYR A 308 -28.42 12.85 -10.24
N GLU A 309 -27.98 13.50 -11.29
CA GLU A 309 -27.94 12.91 -12.63
C GLU A 309 -26.48 12.83 -13.12
N TYR A 310 -26.08 11.65 -13.50
CA TYR A 310 -24.80 11.35 -14.10
C TYR A 310 -25.01 11.00 -15.55
N THR A 311 -24.32 11.71 -16.43
CA THR A 311 -24.37 11.53 -17.87
C THR A 311 -22.99 11.21 -18.42
N GLY A 312 -22.92 10.63 -19.62
CA GLY A 312 -21.65 10.29 -20.24
C GLY A 312 -20.95 9.12 -19.56
N ILE A 313 -21.72 8.17 -19.01
CA ILE A 313 -21.20 6.92 -18.48
C ILE A 313 -21.24 5.87 -19.60
N ALA A 314 -20.16 5.14 -19.83
CA ALA A 314 -20.18 3.99 -20.71
C ALA A 314 -21.00 2.83 -20.10
N PRO A 315 -21.70 2.00 -20.89
CA PRO A 315 -22.30 0.78 -20.37
C PRO A 315 -21.27 -0.09 -19.63
N GLY A 316 -21.66 -0.74 -18.54
CA GLY A 316 -20.76 -1.57 -17.77
C GLY A 316 -21.23 -1.86 -16.34
N ARG A 317 -20.38 -2.54 -15.58
CA ARG A 317 -20.65 -2.88 -14.18
C ARG A 317 -20.02 -1.86 -13.25
N TYR A 318 -20.86 -1.26 -12.39
CA TYR A 318 -20.48 -0.15 -11.54
C TYR A 318 -20.85 -0.38 -10.09
N ILE A 319 -20.08 0.23 -9.21
CA ILE A 319 -20.41 0.41 -7.79
C ILE A 319 -20.78 1.87 -7.60
N ILE A 320 -21.99 2.08 -7.11
CA ILE A 320 -22.54 3.39 -6.81
C ILE A 320 -22.59 3.52 -5.29
N GLU A 321 -21.90 4.51 -4.77
CA GLU A 321 -21.81 4.80 -3.34
C GLU A 321 -22.35 6.18 -3.04
N MET A 322 -22.97 6.35 -1.89
CA MET A 322 -23.28 7.65 -1.34
C MET A 322 -22.59 7.83 0.00
N SER A 323 -21.82 8.89 0.13
CA SER A 323 -21.22 9.30 1.41
C SER A 323 -22.06 10.40 2.06
N SER A 324 -22.12 10.42 3.38
CA SER A 324 -22.81 11.48 4.11
C SER A 324 -22.08 12.81 4.08
N PRO A 325 -22.80 13.94 4.04
CA PRO A 325 -22.20 15.26 4.16
C PRO A 325 -21.71 15.54 5.58
N GLY A 326 -20.65 16.33 5.68
CA GLY A 326 -20.21 16.95 6.93
C GLY A 326 -19.46 16.07 7.91
N GLY A 327 -18.85 14.98 7.47
CA GLY A 327 -17.91 14.19 8.30
C GLY A 327 -18.57 13.44 9.47
N LYS A 328 -19.90 13.47 9.57
CA LYS A 328 -20.65 12.55 10.42
C LYS A 328 -21.22 11.46 9.54
N PRO A 329 -20.86 10.21 9.79
CA PRO A 329 -21.36 9.10 9.02
C PRO A 329 -22.85 8.89 9.32
N ARG A 330 -23.74 9.34 8.45
CA ARG A 330 -25.15 9.02 8.46
C ARG A 330 -25.59 8.66 7.04
N GLY A 331 -25.97 7.41 6.79
CA GLY A 331 -26.68 6.94 5.60
C GLY A 331 -25.80 6.72 4.39
N GLY A 332 -24.81 5.91 4.51
CA GLY A 332 -24.09 5.46 3.32
C GLY A 332 -24.87 4.36 2.59
N TRP A 333 -25.22 4.59 1.36
CA TRP A 333 -25.84 3.63 0.46
C TRP A 333 -24.81 3.17 -0.58
N TYR A 334 -24.75 1.88 -0.88
CA TYR A 334 -23.97 1.37 -2.00
C TYR A 334 -24.71 0.26 -2.74
N ARG A 335 -24.49 0.18 -4.03
CA ARG A 335 -25.03 -0.88 -4.87
C ARG A 335 -24.08 -1.18 -6.01
N GLU A 336 -23.81 -2.45 -6.23
CA GLU A 336 -23.14 -2.93 -7.44
C GLU A 336 -24.19 -3.33 -8.46
N MET A 337 -24.08 -2.81 -9.68
CA MET A 337 -25.07 -3.05 -10.74
C MET A 337 -24.49 -2.88 -12.13
N ASP A 338 -25.16 -3.52 -13.08
CA ASP A 338 -24.87 -3.36 -14.51
C ASP A 338 -25.71 -2.20 -15.07
N LEU A 339 -25.05 -1.21 -15.66
CA LEU A 339 -25.66 -0.10 -16.37
C LEU A 339 -25.61 -0.41 -17.87
N SER A 340 -26.75 -0.77 -18.47
CA SER A 340 -26.90 -1.02 -19.90
C SER A 340 -27.85 -0.05 -20.59
N GLY A 341 -28.41 0.89 -19.85
CA GLY A 341 -29.32 1.94 -20.30
C GLY A 341 -29.52 2.99 -19.20
N THR A 342 -30.44 3.93 -19.41
CA THR A 342 -30.77 4.92 -18.38
C THR A 342 -31.44 4.22 -17.18
N VAL A 343 -30.86 4.42 -16.00
CA VAL A 343 -31.29 3.79 -14.74
C VAL A 343 -31.61 4.88 -13.72
N GLU A 344 -32.71 4.70 -13.01
CA GLU A 344 -33.07 5.51 -11.85
C GLU A 344 -32.99 4.66 -10.58
N ILE A 345 -32.29 5.17 -9.56
CA ILE A 345 -32.08 4.50 -8.29
C ILE A 345 -32.65 5.37 -7.19
N ASP A 346 -33.42 4.78 -6.32
CA ASP A 346 -33.84 5.43 -5.08
C ASP A 346 -32.83 5.07 -3.96
N ALA A 347 -32.02 6.04 -3.58
CA ALA A 347 -31.08 5.94 -2.48
C ALA A 347 -31.59 6.60 -1.19
N SER A 348 -32.88 6.99 -1.16
CA SER A 348 -33.55 7.45 0.04
C SER A 348 -33.84 6.29 1.01
N GLU A 349 -34.00 5.07 0.48
CA GLU A 349 -34.14 3.85 1.27
C GLU A 349 -32.75 3.36 1.69
N ASN A 350 -32.38 3.61 2.93
CA ASN A 350 -31.12 3.13 3.48
C ASN A 350 -31.22 1.63 3.79
N PRO A 351 -30.23 0.81 3.38
CA PRO A 351 -30.12 -0.55 3.90
C PRO A 351 -29.97 -0.50 5.43
N PRO A 352 -30.45 -1.52 6.15
CA PRO A 352 -30.34 -1.56 7.60
C PRO A 352 -28.87 -1.49 8.01
N LEU A 353 -28.49 -0.41 8.67
CA LEU A 353 -27.14 -0.24 9.21
C LEU A 353 -26.95 -1.13 10.43
N ALA A 354 -25.71 -1.52 10.66
CA ALA A 354 -25.34 -2.20 11.88
C ALA A 354 -24.92 -1.19 12.95
N SER A 355 -25.45 -1.37 14.16
CA SER A 355 -24.92 -0.73 15.36
C SER A 355 -23.84 -1.63 15.95
N VAL A 356 -22.58 -1.27 15.79
CA VAL A 356 -21.45 -2.08 16.24
C VAL A 356 -20.84 -1.47 17.49
N THR A 357 -20.88 -2.23 18.59
CA THR A 357 -20.23 -1.88 19.86
C THR A 357 -19.32 -3.00 20.31
N GLY A 358 -18.39 -2.72 21.20
CA GLY A 358 -17.53 -3.80 21.66
C GLY A 358 -16.58 -3.43 22.79
N THR A 359 -15.81 -4.44 23.16
CA THR A 359 -14.75 -4.33 24.16
C THR A 359 -13.42 -4.83 23.57
N LEU A 360 -12.34 -4.21 23.97
CA LEU A 360 -10.99 -4.66 23.70
C LEU A 360 -10.27 -4.93 25.02
N THR A 361 -9.82 -6.16 25.19
CA THR A 361 -8.92 -6.58 26.28
C THR A 361 -7.50 -6.56 25.76
N LEU A 362 -6.61 -5.85 26.45
CA LEU A 362 -5.16 -5.84 26.17
C LEU A 362 -4.46 -6.75 27.18
N GLU A 363 -3.68 -7.72 26.67
CA GLU A 363 -2.94 -8.70 27.45
C GLU A 363 -1.43 -8.62 27.19
N GLY A 364 -0.62 -9.13 28.12
CA GLY A 364 0.80 -9.44 27.90
C GLY A 364 1.77 -8.28 27.85
N ALA A 365 1.29 -7.04 27.87
CA ALA A 365 2.10 -5.84 27.99
C ALA A 365 1.26 -4.70 28.58
N PRO A 366 1.90 -3.66 29.14
CA PRO A 366 1.21 -2.44 29.59
C PRO A 366 0.48 -1.77 28.41
N ARG A 367 -0.68 -1.17 28.70
CA ARG A 367 -1.43 -0.39 27.72
C ARG A 367 -0.53 0.72 27.14
N PRO A 368 -0.45 0.88 25.81
CA PRO A 368 0.28 1.97 25.18
C PRO A 368 -0.25 3.32 25.66
N GLY A 369 0.64 4.28 25.77
CA GLY A 369 0.24 5.68 25.98
C GLY A 369 -0.47 6.22 24.75
N GLY A 370 -1.44 7.14 24.98
CA GLY A 370 -2.17 7.78 23.87
C GLY A 370 -3.47 7.09 23.49
N LYS A 371 -4.03 7.56 22.36
CA LYS A 371 -5.29 7.07 21.84
C LYS A 371 -5.09 5.81 21.03
N ILE A 372 -5.94 4.82 21.24
CA ILE A 372 -5.99 3.58 20.45
C ILE A 372 -7.30 3.60 19.67
N TYR A 373 -7.24 3.21 18.42
CA TYR A 373 -8.42 3.12 17.57
C TYR A 373 -8.62 1.69 17.08
N ILE A 374 -9.88 1.27 17.07
CA ILE A 374 -10.32 0.08 16.36
C ILE A 374 -10.74 0.55 14.96
N ILE A 375 -10.17 -0.07 13.94
CA ILE A 375 -10.42 0.26 12.55
C ILE A 375 -11.20 -0.89 11.90
N LEU A 376 -12.33 -0.56 11.28
CA LEU A 376 -13.06 -1.45 10.38
C LEU A 376 -12.88 -0.95 8.95
N THR A 377 -12.31 -1.77 8.07
CA THR A 377 -12.17 -1.45 6.65
C THR A 377 -13.05 -2.37 5.81
N ASN A 378 -14.00 -1.81 5.11
CA ASN A 378 -14.86 -2.56 4.20
C ASN A 378 -14.04 -3.06 3.00
N ARG A 379 -14.03 -4.37 2.76
CA ARG A 379 -13.24 -4.98 1.68
C ARG A 379 -13.73 -4.63 0.28
N LEU A 380 -15.01 -4.30 0.17
CA LEU A 380 -15.61 -3.96 -1.12
C LEU A 380 -15.36 -2.50 -1.49
N THR A 381 -15.63 -1.59 -0.54
CA THR A 381 -15.59 -0.14 -0.80
C THR A 381 -14.29 0.53 -0.38
N SER A 382 -13.43 -0.19 0.36
CA SER A 382 -12.23 0.35 1.02
C SER A 382 -12.54 1.46 2.03
N GLU A 383 -13.82 1.66 2.37
CA GLU A 383 -14.24 2.61 3.40
C GLU A 383 -13.68 2.18 4.76
N THR A 384 -13.12 3.13 5.45
CA THR A 384 -12.50 2.92 6.76
C THR A 384 -13.23 3.70 7.84
N LEU A 385 -13.69 2.98 8.86
CA LEU A 385 -14.34 3.52 10.06
C LEU A 385 -13.39 3.34 11.25
N ALA A 386 -13.31 4.36 12.11
CA ALA A 386 -12.39 4.36 13.25
C ALA A 386 -13.13 4.73 14.54
N ALA A 387 -13.19 3.82 15.51
CA ALA A 387 -13.71 4.09 16.85
C ALA A 387 -12.59 4.18 17.88
N GLU A 388 -12.59 5.23 18.68
CA GLU A 388 -11.63 5.42 19.77
C GLU A 388 -11.91 4.45 20.92
N LEU A 389 -10.86 3.80 21.43
CA LEU A 389 -10.94 2.95 22.59
C LEU A 389 -10.97 3.80 23.86
N THR A 390 -12.07 3.71 24.60
CA THR A 390 -12.20 4.40 25.89
C THR A 390 -11.19 3.87 26.93
N PRO A 391 -10.93 4.62 28.02
CA PRO A 391 -10.10 4.11 29.12
C PRO A 391 -10.64 2.82 29.75
N LYS A 392 -11.94 2.58 29.67
CA LYS A 392 -12.59 1.35 30.18
C LYS A 392 -12.47 0.16 29.23
N GLY A 393 -11.81 0.31 28.08
CA GLY A 393 -11.65 -0.76 27.10
C GLY A 393 -12.88 -0.99 26.21
N THR A 394 -13.80 -0.04 26.11
CA THR A 394 -14.97 -0.10 25.24
C THR A 394 -14.76 0.74 23.98
N PHE A 395 -15.39 0.37 22.89
CA PHE A 395 -15.45 1.14 21.66
C PHE A 395 -16.85 1.09 21.06
N ASP A 396 -17.19 2.12 20.28
CA ASP A 396 -18.54 2.29 19.78
C ASP A 396 -18.52 2.87 18.35
N PHE A 397 -19.14 2.15 17.43
CA PHE A 397 -19.39 2.58 16.05
C PHE A 397 -20.88 2.91 15.82
N SER A 398 -21.72 2.96 16.86
CA SER A 398 -23.17 3.17 16.70
C SER A 398 -23.54 4.51 16.07
N GLU A 399 -22.68 5.51 16.26
CA GLU A 399 -22.81 6.82 15.59
C GLU A 399 -22.24 6.82 14.16
N MET A 400 -21.65 5.70 13.75
CA MET A 400 -21.05 5.50 12.42
C MET A 400 -21.90 4.54 11.62
N GLU A 401 -21.84 4.67 10.29
CA GLU A 401 -22.66 3.84 9.41
C GLU A 401 -21.92 2.58 9.01
N VAL A 402 -22.02 1.57 9.87
CA VAL A 402 -21.53 0.24 9.52
C VAL A 402 -22.54 -0.44 8.61
N ARG A 403 -22.24 -0.49 7.34
CA ARG A 403 -23.08 -1.14 6.30
C ARG A 403 -22.95 -2.66 6.35
N PRO A 404 -23.92 -3.41 5.85
CA PRO A 404 -23.71 -4.81 5.54
C PRO A 404 -22.50 -5.02 4.64
N GLY A 405 -21.66 -5.99 4.95
CA GLY A 405 -20.44 -6.25 4.18
C GLY A 405 -19.39 -7.03 4.96
N THR A 406 -18.25 -7.26 4.28
CA THR A 406 -17.08 -7.92 4.90
C THR A 406 -16.04 -6.88 5.27
N TYR A 407 -15.63 -6.90 6.53
CA TYR A 407 -14.70 -5.94 7.11
C TYR A 407 -13.41 -6.60 7.60
N ASP A 408 -12.30 -5.97 7.30
CA ASP A 408 -11.05 -6.21 8.02
C ASP A 408 -11.05 -5.39 9.31
N ILE A 409 -10.60 -6.01 10.41
CA ILE A 409 -10.48 -5.34 11.70
C ILE A 409 -9.01 -5.27 12.12
N VAL A 410 -8.55 -4.05 12.43
CA VAL A 410 -7.18 -3.81 12.88
C VAL A 410 -7.15 -2.81 14.03
N LEU A 411 -6.05 -2.82 14.79
CA LEU A 411 -5.74 -1.81 15.80
C LEU A 411 -4.82 -0.75 15.18
N ASN A 412 -5.12 0.51 15.42
CA ASN A 412 -4.27 1.62 15.07
C ASN A 412 -3.77 2.32 16.33
N MET A 413 -2.53 2.84 16.30
CA MET A 413 -1.84 3.50 17.41
C MET A 413 -1.59 2.59 18.65
N ALA A 414 -1.81 1.29 18.52
CA ALA A 414 -1.53 0.29 19.55
C ALA A 414 -0.17 -0.41 19.29
N GLN A 415 0.92 0.36 19.31
CA GLN A 415 2.26 -0.17 19.03
C GLN A 415 2.58 -1.40 19.89
N GLY A 416 3.08 -2.46 19.26
CA GLY A 416 3.44 -3.72 19.92
C GLY A 416 2.26 -4.60 20.32
N PHE A 417 1.01 -4.29 19.87
CA PHE A 417 -0.15 -5.14 20.08
C PHE A 417 -0.71 -5.67 18.77
N GLN A 418 -1.17 -6.91 18.80
CA GLN A 418 -1.91 -7.52 17.69
C GLN A 418 -3.18 -8.18 18.20
N ILE A 419 -4.26 -8.12 17.40
CA ILE A 419 -5.49 -8.84 17.71
C ILE A 419 -5.18 -10.35 17.69
N LYS A 420 -5.42 -10.99 18.81
CA LYS A 420 -5.24 -12.43 19.02
C LYS A 420 -6.53 -13.18 18.72
N ASP A 421 -7.64 -12.66 19.21
CA ASP A 421 -8.93 -13.32 19.10
C ASP A 421 -10.07 -12.31 18.88
N ILE A 422 -11.12 -12.75 18.18
CA ILE A 422 -12.31 -11.98 17.87
C ILE A 422 -13.52 -12.85 18.14
N VAL A 423 -14.40 -12.38 19.02
CA VAL A 423 -15.72 -12.98 19.27
C VAL A 423 -16.78 -11.97 18.84
N ALA A 424 -17.79 -12.41 18.11
CA ALA A 424 -18.88 -11.55 17.68
C ALA A 424 -20.24 -12.19 17.99
N ARG A 425 -21.20 -11.31 18.35
CA ARG A 425 -22.63 -11.62 18.35
C ARG A 425 -23.29 -10.70 17.33
N GLY A 426 -24.14 -11.24 16.45
CA GLY A 426 -24.78 -10.49 15.37
C GLY A 426 -23.92 -10.32 14.11
N ALA A 427 -22.71 -10.90 14.07
CA ALA A 427 -21.85 -10.98 12.88
C ALA A 427 -21.15 -12.33 12.83
N ARG A 428 -20.69 -12.73 11.65
CA ARG A 428 -19.82 -13.90 11.47
C ARG A 428 -18.37 -13.48 11.51
N VAL A 429 -17.56 -14.26 12.20
CA VAL A 429 -16.11 -14.08 12.25
C VAL A 429 -15.45 -15.15 11.39
N ASN A 430 -14.58 -14.72 10.49
CA ASN A 430 -13.72 -15.58 9.71
C ASN A 430 -12.28 -15.10 9.86
N SER A 431 -11.52 -15.73 10.76
CA SER A 431 -10.19 -15.28 11.18
C SER A 431 -10.23 -13.84 11.73
N LYS A 432 -9.65 -12.87 11.02
CA LYS A 432 -9.67 -11.44 11.39
C LYS A 432 -10.62 -10.61 10.55
N THR A 433 -11.57 -11.25 9.89
CA THR A 433 -12.63 -10.58 9.14
C THR A 433 -13.99 -10.75 9.78
N LEU A 434 -14.81 -9.73 9.64
CA LEU A 434 -16.20 -9.70 10.11
C LEU A 434 -17.13 -9.65 8.91
N GLU A 435 -18.10 -10.54 8.86
CA GLU A 435 -19.23 -10.46 7.93
C GLU A 435 -20.41 -9.90 8.69
N ILE A 436 -20.80 -8.67 8.38
CA ILE A 436 -21.87 -7.91 9.03
C ILE A 436 -23.06 -7.84 8.07
N SER A 437 -24.23 -8.28 8.54
CA SER A 437 -25.48 -8.27 7.74
C SER A 437 -26.43 -7.13 8.12
N GLY A 438 -26.08 -6.32 9.12
CA GLY A 438 -26.91 -5.27 9.70
C GLY A 438 -27.36 -5.61 11.13
N GLY A 439 -28.14 -4.72 11.74
CA GLY A 439 -28.65 -4.90 13.09
C GLY A 439 -27.63 -4.64 14.21
N SER A 440 -27.87 -5.20 15.40
CA SER A 440 -26.96 -5.00 16.53
C SER A 440 -25.82 -6.02 16.52
N VAL A 441 -24.58 -5.53 16.53
CA VAL A 441 -23.37 -6.33 16.58
C VAL A 441 -22.58 -5.99 17.83
N GLN A 442 -22.23 -7.01 18.60
CA GLN A 442 -21.34 -6.89 19.77
C GLN A 442 -20.04 -7.63 19.50
N LEU A 443 -18.91 -6.93 19.66
CA LEU A 443 -17.57 -7.46 19.45
C LEU A 443 -16.81 -7.59 20.78
N GLY A 444 -16.21 -8.75 21.00
CA GLY A 444 -15.19 -8.95 22.02
C GLY A 444 -13.84 -9.16 21.33
N LEU A 445 -12.92 -8.25 21.54
CA LEU A 445 -11.57 -8.32 20.97
C LEU A 445 -10.58 -8.63 22.07
N ILE A 446 -9.65 -9.53 21.81
CA ILE A 446 -8.47 -9.75 22.65
C ILE A 446 -7.26 -9.43 21.82
N ALA A 447 -6.43 -8.50 22.30
CA ALA A 447 -5.15 -8.19 21.69
C ALA A 447 -4.02 -8.41 22.69
N THR A 448 -2.93 -8.95 22.20
CA THR A 448 -1.76 -9.25 23.04
C THR A 448 -0.55 -8.43 22.62
N GLY A 449 0.16 -7.90 23.61
CA GLY A 449 1.51 -7.34 23.48
C GLY A 449 2.59 -8.38 23.78
N ALA A 450 2.22 -9.60 24.16
CA ALA A 450 3.17 -10.70 24.32
C ALA A 450 3.54 -11.30 22.96
N LEU A 451 4.11 -10.44 22.09
CA LEU A 451 4.58 -10.84 20.76
C LEU A 451 5.99 -11.39 20.87
N GLY A 452 6.21 -12.53 20.23
CA GLY A 452 7.53 -13.16 20.20
C GLY A 452 8.33 -12.78 18.96
N ARG A 453 9.54 -13.33 18.92
CA ARG A 453 10.48 -13.14 17.81
C ARG A 453 11.13 -14.47 17.45
N ILE A 454 11.23 -14.75 16.16
CA ILE A 454 11.96 -15.89 15.65
C ILE A 454 13.16 -15.37 14.89
N ASN A 455 14.34 -15.51 15.47
CA ASN A 455 15.61 -15.24 14.81
C ASN A 455 16.13 -16.55 14.21
N GLY A 456 16.97 -16.45 13.21
CA GLY A 456 17.56 -17.66 12.66
C GLY A 456 18.66 -17.41 11.66
N THR A 457 19.17 -18.51 11.13
CA THR A 457 20.14 -18.50 10.04
C THR A 457 19.64 -19.39 8.91
N ALA A 458 19.59 -18.85 7.70
CA ALA A 458 19.34 -19.57 6.48
C ALA A 458 20.62 -20.28 6.05
N LEU A 459 20.56 -21.57 5.78
CA LEU A 459 21.72 -22.41 5.46
C LEU A 459 21.56 -23.09 4.10
N GLY A 460 22.60 -23.10 3.30
CA GLY A 460 22.76 -23.93 2.13
C GLY A 460 24.07 -24.72 2.26
N ASP A 461 24.02 -26.04 2.21
CA ASP A 461 25.17 -26.90 2.46
C ASP A 461 25.94 -26.53 3.75
N ASP A 462 25.18 -26.32 4.82
CA ASP A 462 25.64 -25.90 6.16
C ASP A 462 26.35 -24.54 6.22
N LYS A 463 26.31 -23.74 5.16
CA LYS A 463 26.85 -22.38 5.13
C LYS A 463 25.73 -21.34 5.15
N PRO A 464 25.96 -20.18 5.79
CA PRO A 464 25.01 -19.09 5.75
C PRO A 464 24.73 -18.63 4.31
N VAL A 465 23.46 -18.45 3.98
CA VAL A 465 22.99 -17.96 2.68
C VAL A 465 22.38 -16.58 2.84
N ALA A 466 22.95 -15.59 2.19
CA ALA A 466 22.41 -14.24 2.13
C ALA A 466 21.27 -14.18 1.09
N GLY A 467 20.24 -13.38 1.37
CA GLY A 467 19.18 -13.07 0.43
C GLY A 467 18.18 -14.21 0.23
N ALA A 468 18.12 -15.22 1.07
CA ALA A 468 17.05 -16.20 1.02
C ALA A 468 15.73 -15.58 1.55
N MET A 469 14.62 -15.81 0.86
CA MET A 469 13.29 -15.42 1.33
C MET A 469 12.86 -16.33 2.48
N ILE A 470 12.61 -15.76 3.63
CA ILE A 470 12.16 -16.48 4.84
C ILE A 470 10.66 -16.28 4.99
N VAL A 471 9.91 -17.36 5.10
CA VAL A 471 8.46 -17.31 5.31
C VAL A 471 8.08 -18.08 6.55
N LEU A 472 7.32 -17.44 7.43
CA LEU A 472 6.66 -18.05 8.58
C LEU A 472 5.26 -18.47 8.16
N VAL A 473 5.01 -19.76 8.21
CA VAL A 473 3.72 -20.37 7.84
C VAL A 473 3.00 -20.86 9.08
N PRO A 474 1.79 -20.37 9.39
CA PRO A 474 1.03 -20.85 10.55
C PRO A 474 0.54 -22.29 10.35
N ARG A 475 0.38 -23.05 11.43
CA ARG A 475 -0.07 -24.47 11.40
C ARG A 475 -1.36 -24.70 10.60
N SER A 476 -2.31 -23.76 10.68
CA SER A 476 -3.56 -23.81 9.91
C SER A 476 -3.58 -22.63 8.92
N PRO A 477 -2.84 -22.73 7.80
CA PRO A 477 -2.55 -21.58 6.96
C PRO A 477 -3.78 -21.01 6.26
N THR A 478 -4.77 -21.84 5.88
CA THR A 478 -6.02 -21.36 5.24
C THR A 478 -6.90 -20.56 6.18
N ALA A 479 -6.92 -20.88 7.46
CA ALA A 479 -7.71 -20.18 8.47
C ALA A 479 -6.98 -18.94 9.01
N ASN A 480 -5.65 -18.88 8.90
CA ASN A 480 -4.81 -17.90 9.58
C ASN A 480 -3.92 -17.08 8.64
N LEU A 481 -4.48 -16.62 7.52
CA LEU A 481 -3.75 -15.90 6.47
C LEU A 481 -3.01 -14.65 6.96
N THR A 482 -3.52 -14.00 8.00
CA THR A 482 -2.92 -12.78 8.57
C THR A 482 -1.73 -13.06 9.49
N LEU A 483 -1.45 -14.35 9.80
CA LEU A 483 -0.34 -14.75 10.65
C LEU A 483 0.96 -15.02 9.88
N PHE A 484 0.89 -15.09 8.56
CA PHE A 484 2.11 -15.19 7.76
C PHE A 484 3.04 -14.00 8.02
N ARG A 485 4.33 -14.26 8.05
CA ARG A 485 5.38 -13.25 8.11
C ARG A 485 6.45 -13.59 7.08
N ARG A 486 7.11 -12.58 6.61
CA ARG A 486 8.23 -12.70 5.67
C ARG A 486 9.40 -11.87 6.17
N ASP A 487 10.58 -12.34 5.88
CA ASP A 487 11.85 -11.62 6.01
C ASP A 487 12.78 -12.06 4.88
N GLU A 488 13.95 -11.46 4.79
CA GLU A 488 15.03 -11.83 3.89
C GLU A 488 16.31 -11.98 4.70
N SER A 489 17.10 -13.03 4.44
CA SER A 489 18.33 -13.24 5.20
C SER A 489 19.38 -12.21 4.83
N ASP A 490 20.01 -11.61 5.84
CA ASP A 490 21.07 -10.62 5.72
C ASP A 490 22.39 -11.22 5.17
N SER A 491 23.41 -10.39 4.96
CA SER A 491 24.69 -10.81 4.39
C SER A 491 25.41 -11.91 5.16
N ASP A 492 25.11 -12.10 6.43
CA ASP A 492 25.58 -13.17 7.30
C ASP A 492 24.65 -14.39 7.37
N GLY A 493 23.62 -14.41 6.52
CA GLY A 493 22.59 -15.44 6.48
C GLY A 493 21.55 -15.35 7.61
N THR A 494 21.66 -14.41 8.52
CA THR A 494 20.72 -14.30 9.63
C THR A 494 19.43 -13.55 9.24
N PHE A 495 18.32 -13.86 9.94
CA PHE A 495 17.03 -13.22 9.74
C PHE A 495 16.30 -12.99 11.08
N SER A 496 15.25 -12.16 11.08
CA SER A 496 14.47 -11.86 12.27
C SER A 496 12.98 -11.61 11.97
N LEU A 497 12.15 -12.61 12.20
CA LEU A 497 10.70 -12.51 12.12
C LEU A 497 10.18 -11.89 13.43
N ARG A 498 9.70 -10.66 13.35
CA ARG A 498 9.27 -9.84 14.50
C ARG A 498 7.76 -9.86 14.66
N ASP A 499 7.31 -9.51 15.86
CA ASP A 499 5.90 -9.33 16.19
C ASP A 499 5.04 -10.56 15.85
N VAL A 500 5.56 -11.74 16.19
CA VAL A 500 4.90 -13.02 15.94
C VAL A 500 3.96 -13.35 17.11
N LEU A 501 2.69 -13.60 16.79
CA LEU A 501 1.74 -14.10 17.78
C LEU A 501 2.16 -15.49 18.29
N PRO A 502 1.96 -15.81 19.59
CA PRO A 502 2.17 -17.16 20.09
C PRO A 502 1.39 -18.20 19.30
N GLY A 503 2.00 -19.35 19.04
CA GLY A 503 1.39 -20.42 18.28
C GLY A 503 2.40 -21.34 17.57
N GLU A 504 1.87 -22.30 16.85
CA GLU A 504 2.65 -23.27 16.09
C GLU A 504 2.81 -22.82 14.63
N TYR A 505 4.03 -22.88 14.14
CA TYR A 505 4.41 -22.41 12.81
C TYR A 505 5.43 -23.36 12.17
N THR A 506 5.63 -23.18 10.88
CA THR A 506 6.76 -23.74 10.13
C THR A 506 7.53 -22.60 9.50
N VAL A 507 8.84 -22.53 9.70
CA VAL A 507 9.72 -21.57 9.03
C VAL A 507 10.31 -22.26 7.79
N ILE A 508 10.19 -21.64 6.64
CA ILE A 508 10.80 -22.08 5.38
C ILE A 508 11.74 -21.00 4.85
N ALA A 509 12.80 -21.40 4.17
CA ALA A 509 13.72 -20.52 3.47
C ALA A 509 13.76 -20.91 1.99
N LEU A 510 13.57 -19.94 1.11
CA LEU A 510 13.45 -20.16 -0.34
C LEU A 510 14.50 -19.37 -1.09
N GLN A 511 15.19 -20.03 -2.02
CA GLN A 511 16.04 -19.35 -2.99
C GLN A 511 15.17 -18.76 -4.09
N ASP A 512 15.43 -17.49 -4.45
CA ASP A 512 14.73 -16.80 -5.55
C ASP A 512 13.19 -16.84 -5.49
N GLY A 513 12.62 -16.88 -4.26
CA GLY A 513 11.18 -17.00 -4.00
C GLY A 513 10.38 -15.69 -4.11
N TRP A 514 10.95 -14.61 -4.60
CA TRP A 514 10.40 -13.25 -4.51
C TRP A 514 9.06 -13.04 -5.22
N GLU A 515 8.83 -13.76 -6.31
CA GLU A 515 7.61 -13.68 -7.12
C GLU A 515 6.54 -14.70 -6.71
N LEU A 516 6.80 -15.51 -5.69
CA LEU A 516 5.84 -16.49 -5.20
C LEU A 516 4.71 -15.83 -4.41
N ASP A 517 3.53 -16.42 -4.50
CA ASP A 517 2.41 -16.13 -3.61
C ASP A 517 2.70 -16.70 -2.22
N TRP A 518 3.63 -16.07 -1.51
CA TRP A 518 4.19 -16.59 -0.26
C TRP A 518 3.21 -16.62 0.93
N ALA A 519 2.02 -16.01 0.81
CA ALA A 519 0.92 -16.19 1.77
C ALA A 519 -0.20 -17.08 1.22
N ASN A 520 0.09 -17.87 0.18
CA ASN A 520 -0.84 -18.85 -0.38
C ASN A 520 -0.44 -20.27 0.08
N PRO A 521 -1.29 -20.93 0.87
CA PRO A 521 -0.99 -22.28 1.37
C PRO A 521 -0.70 -23.30 0.27
N THR A 522 -1.40 -23.22 -0.87
CA THR A 522 -1.21 -24.15 -1.99
C THR A 522 0.16 -23.96 -2.64
N THR A 523 0.59 -22.72 -2.83
CA THR A 523 1.92 -22.39 -3.39
C THR A 523 3.04 -22.89 -2.49
N LEU A 524 2.86 -22.79 -1.17
CA LEU A 524 3.91 -23.17 -0.21
C LEU A 524 3.92 -24.65 0.17
N GLN A 525 2.87 -25.41 -0.14
CA GLN A 525 2.75 -26.82 0.24
C GLN A 525 3.98 -27.67 -0.11
N PRO A 526 4.62 -27.55 -1.28
CA PRO A 526 5.82 -28.35 -1.61
C PRO A 526 6.99 -28.11 -0.66
N PHE A 527 7.14 -26.89 -0.14
CA PHE A 527 8.26 -26.45 0.69
C PHE A 527 8.08 -26.76 2.17
N LEU A 528 6.83 -26.98 2.63
CA LEU A 528 6.55 -27.25 4.05
C LEU A 528 7.20 -28.53 4.54
N LYS A 529 7.41 -29.51 3.67
CA LYS A 529 8.02 -30.81 4.00
C LYS A 529 9.42 -30.67 4.59
N ASN A 530 10.19 -29.71 4.09
CA ASN A 530 11.56 -29.45 4.51
C ASN A 530 11.67 -28.21 5.42
N GLY A 531 10.54 -27.64 5.84
CA GLY A 531 10.52 -26.50 6.76
C GLY A 531 10.85 -26.89 8.19
N THR A 532 11.28 -25.94 8.97
CA THR A 532 11.60 -26.09 10.39
C THR A 532 10.37 -25.77 11.25
N PRO A 533 9.79 -26.74 11.98
CA PRO A 533 8.67 -26.50 12.87
C PRO A 533 9.11 -25.70 14.09
N VAL A 534 8.28 -24.77 14.52
CA VAL A 534 8.50 -23.92 15.70
C VAL A 534 7.21 -23.77 16.50
N ASP A 535 7.34 -23.81 17.81
CA ASP A 535 6.26 -23.51 18.76
C ASP A 535 6.67 -22.28 19.58
N LEU A 536 5.98 -21.17 19.36
CA LEU A 536 6.26 -19.90 19.98
C LEU A 536 5.31 -19.65 21.15
N THR A 537 5.86 -19.58 22.35
CA THR A 537 5.10 -19.32 23.58
C THR A 537 5.35 -17.90 24.09
N GLY A 538 4.28 -17.12 24.29
CA GLY A 538 4.35 -15.76 24.81
C GLY A 538 5.31 -14.87 24.00
N SER A 539 6.06 -14.01 24.69
CA SER A 539 7.08 -13.11 24.12
C SER A 539 8.45 -13.76 23.97
N ALA A 540 8.51 -15.09 23.79
CA ALA A 540 9.77 -15.81 23.63
C ALA A 540 10.56 -15.33 22.40
N LYS A 541 11.89 -15.44 22.52
CA LYS A 541 12.81 -15.29 21.40
C LYS A 541 13.36 -16.67 21.06
N LEU A 542 13.02 -17.18 19.90
CA LEU A 542 13.52 -18.46 19.39
C LEU A 542 14.67 -18.20 18.43
N ASN A 543 15.62 -19.15 18.40
CA ASN A 543 16.69 -19.19 17.42
C ASN A 543 16.60 -20.51 16.65
N VAL A 544 16.55 -20.42 15.33
CA VAL A 544 16.38 -21.59 14.46
C VAL A 544 17.41 -21.60 13.34
N ARG A 545 17.66 -22.79 12.80
CA ARG A 545 18.41 -22.97 11.56
C ARG A 545 17.47 -23.53 10.51
N VAL A 546 17.44 -22.93 9.34
CA VAL A 546 16.51 -23.28 8.28
C VAL A 546 17.30 -23.56 7.00
N GLN A 547 17.08 -24.71 6.40
CA GLN A 547 17.69 -25.06 5.12
C GLN A 547 16.99 -24.33 3.99
N VAL A 548 17.79 -23.73 3.10
CA VAL A 548 17.30 -23.07 1.87
C VAL A 548 16.92 -24.13 0.85
N GLN A 549 15.76 -23.95 0.22
CA GLN A 549 15.17 -24.86 -0.74
C GLN A 549 15.08 -24.21 -2.12
#